data_d996312f5ee6a71186aa80812e5722be
#
_entry.id   d996312f5ee6a71186aa80812e5722be
#
_cell.length_a   1.000
_cell.length_b   1.000
_cell.length_c   1.000
_cell.angle_alpha   90.00
_cell.angle_beta   90.00
_cell.angle_gamma   90.00
#
_symmetry.space_group_name_H-M   'P 1'
#
loop_
_entity.id
_entity.type
_entity.pdbx_description
1 polymer ?
#
loop_
_entity_poly.entity_id
_entity_poly.type
_entity_poly.pdbx_seq_one_letter_code
_entity_poly.pdbx_strand_id
1 'polypeptide(L)'
;MAAFIHRQRAKVRAGVRPWHFLSKEMIPVPGFTTHYLFGVKAYNDLPNNYLKHVISKYRWLYQLGLQGPDIFFYNVPILRHRDYRNVGSHMHEYQVNDFFKNSLLELSEIRSRQQKEEAAAFLAGFMCHYIADSICHPFVYGRIQFQTDKKKSE
;
A
#
# COMPACT_ATOMS: atom_id res chain seq x y z
N MET A 1 -13.12 -7.50 -1.94
CA MET A 1 -11.73 -7.53 -1.44
C MET A 1 -11.22 -8.95 -1.19
N ALA A 2 -11.90 -9.80 -0.42
CA ALA A 2 -11.52 -11.20 -0.19
C ALA A 2 -11.35 -12.04 -1.47
N ALA A 3 -12.24 -11.90 -2.45
CA ALA A 3 -12.19 -12.61 -3.74
C ALA A 3 -10.95 -12.22 -4.58
N PHE A 4 -10.48 -10.98 -4.47
CA PHE A 4 -9.28 -10.50 -5.16
C PHE A 4 -8.01 -11.13 -4.57
N ILE A 5 -7.93 -11.21 -3.24
CA ILE A 5 -6.81 -11.84 -2.53
C ILE A 5 -6.76 -13.35 -2.80
N HIS A 6 -7.93 -14.01 -2.87
CA HIS A 6 -8.01 -15.43 -3.21
C HIS A 6 -7.56 -15.71 -4.65
N ARG A 7 -7.87 -14.82 -5.58
CA ARG A 7 -7.46 -14.93 -6.99
C ARG A 7 -5.96 -14.73 -7.18
N GLN A 8 -5.34 -13.90 -6.36
CA GLN A 8 -3.87 -13.73 -6.33
C GLN A 8 -3.17 -14.98 -5.77
N ARG A 9 -3.73 -15.60 -4.71
CA ARG A 9 -3.22 -16.87 -4.17
C ARG A 9 -3.31 -18.04 -5.19
N ALA A 10 -4.34 -18.06 -6.01
CA ALA A 10 -4.51 -19.06 -7.07
C ALA A 10 -3.48 -18.88 -8.21
N LYS A 11 -3.13 -17.64 -8.56
CA LYS A 11 -2.10 -17.33 -9.55
C LYS A 11 -0.69 -17.65 -9.06
N VAL A 12 -0.42 -17.52 -7.76
CA VAL A 12 0.86 -17.94 -7.15
C VAL A 12 1.06 -19.47 -7.25
N ARG A 13 -0.03 -20.26 -7.18
CA ARG A 13 0.03 -21.71 -7.43
C ARG A 13 0.31 -22.09 -8.88
N ALA A 14 0.12 -21.16 -9.83
CA ALA A 14 0.35 -21.37 -11.26
C ALA A 14 1.80 -21.09 -11.72
N GLY A 15 2.78 -21.11 -10.82
CA GLY A 15 4.20 -20.96 -11.16
C GLY A 15 4.69 -19.53 -11.34
N VAL A 16 3.88 -18.53 -11.01
CA VAL A 16 4.34 -17.13 -10.91
C VAL A 16 5.24 -17.03 -9.69
N ARG A 17 6.53 -16.74 -9.89
CA ARG A 17 7.51 -16.58 -8.80
C ARG A 17 7.02 -15.53 -7.82
N PRO A 18 7.13 -15.79 -6.48
CA PRO A 18 6.83 -14.80 -5.49
C PRO A 18 7.66 -13.54 -5.74
N TRP A 19 7.05 -12.40 -5.66
CA TRP A 19 7.65 -11.11 -6.01
C TRP A 19 8.89 -10.72 -5.16
N HIS A 20 9.14 -11.35 -4.01
CA HIS A 20 10.37 -11.18 -3.23
C HIS A 20 11.64 -11.67 -3.99
N PHE A 21 11.51 -12.46 -5.05
CA PHE A 21 12.65 -12.86 -5.88
C PHE A 21 13.07 -11.76 -6.87
N LEU A 22 12.21 -10.78 -7.08
CA LEU A 22 12.44 -9.67 -8.01
C LEU A 22 13.19 -8.48 -7.37
N SER A 23 13.49 -8.55 -6.07
CA SER A 23 14.19 -7.49 -5.32
C SER A 23 15.65 -7.28 -5.71
N LYS A 24 16.21 -8.09 -6.61
CA LYS A 24 17.58 -7.91 -7.15
C LYS A 24 17.63 -7.05 -8.42
N GLU A 25 16.51 -6.86 -9.10
CA GLU A 25 16.41 -5.93 -10.22
C GLU A 25 15.47 -4.81 -9.76
N MET A 26 15.90 -3.56 -9.85
CA MET A 26 15.09 -2.39 -9.50
C MET A 26 13.86 -2.37 -10.42
N ILE A 27 12.81 -3.08 -10.01
CA ILE A 27 11.50 -2.95 -10.64
C ILE A 27 10.96 -1.59 -10.21
N PRO A 28 10.49 -0.76 -11.15
CA PRO A 28 9.84 0.49 -10.78
C PRO A 28 8.56 0.17 -10.01
N VAL A 29 8.67 0.16 -8.69
CA VAL A 29 7.51 0.14 -7.79
C VAL A 29 6.83 1.49 -7.95
N PRO A 30 5.50 1.60 -7.88
CA PRO A 30 4.84 2.89 -7.80
C PRO A 30 5.49 3.67 -6.66
N GLY A 31 6.28 4.67 -7.00
CA GLY A 31 7.01 5.43 -6.00
C GLY A 31 6.09 6.41 -5.25
N PHE A 32 6.63 7.11 -4.25
CA PHE A 32 5.94 8.11 -3.42
C PHE A 32 5.04 9.06 -4.22
N THR A 33 5.46 9.45 -5.41
CA THR A 33 4.68 10.33 -6.29
C THR A 33 3.37 9.70 -6.75
N THR A 34 3.37 8.41 -7.07
CA THR A 34 2.15 7.70 -7.53
C THR A 34 1.14 7.61 -6.40
N HIS A 35 1.57 7.22 -5.20
CA HIS A 35 0.70 7.16 -4.02
C HIS A 35 0.15 8.54 -3.67
N TYR A 36 1.00 9.56 -3.71
CA TYR A 36 0.58 10.93 -3.47
C TYR A 36 -0.49 11.40 -4.47
N LEU A 37 -0.25 11.24 -5.78
CA LEU A 37 -1.20 11.64 -6.83
C LEU A 37 -2.52 10.86 -6.74
N PHE A 38 -2.45 9.56 -6.46
CA PHE A 38 -3.64 8.74 -6.21
C PHE A 38 -4.43 9.27 -5.02
N GLY A 39 -3.77 9.55 -3.90
CA GLY A 39 -4.41 10.08 -2.70
C GLY A 39 -5.02 11.46 -2.92
N VAL A 40 -4.35 12.36 -3.65
CA VAL A 40 -4.90 13.67 -4.04
C VAL A 40 -6.17 13.50 -4.86
N LYS A 41 -6.15 12.61 -5.85
CA LYS A 41 -7.35 12.32 -6.64
C LYS A 41 -8.47 11.75 -5.79
N ALA A 42 -8.18 10.76 -4.96
CA ALA A 42 -9.15 10.16 -4.05
C ALA A 42 -9.79 11.21 -3.13
N TYR A 43 -8.99 12.11 -2.54
CA TYR A 43 -9.49 13.22 -1.73
C TYR A 43 -10.42 14.15 -2.53
N ASN A 44 -10.05 14.50 -3.76
CA ASN A 44 -10.85 15.40 -4.59
C ASN A 44 -12.22 14.77 -4.95
N ASP A 45 -12.22 13.47 -5.21
CA ASP A 45 -13.43 12.70 -5.57
C ASP A 45 -14.33 12.40 -4.36
N LEU A 46 -13.84 12.55 -3.12
CA LEU A 46 -14.67 12.40 -1.93
C LEU A 46 -15.83 13.41 -1.94
N PRO A 47 -17.03 12.97 -1.58
CA PRO A 47 -18.14 13.89 -1.35
C PRO A 47 -17.81 14.85 -0.20
N ASN A 48 -18.44 16.01 -0.18
CA ASN A 48 -18.26 16.98 0.90
C ASN A 48 -18.92 16.47 2.19
N ASN A 49 -18.18 15.65 2.94
CA ASN A 49 -18.63 15.00 4.17
C ASN A 49 -17.62 15.20 5.31
N TYR A 50 -17.95 14.61 6.46
CA TYR A 50 -17.10 14.69 7.66
C TYR A 50 -15.67 14.18 7.43
N LEU A 51 -15.51 13.04 6.71
CA LEU A 51 -14.18 12.48 6.44
C LEU A 51 -13.32 13.44 5.60
N LYS A 52 -13.90 14.07 4.57
CA LYS A 52 -13.21 15.05 3.75
C LYS A 52 -12.72 16.25 4.59
N HIS A 53 -13.56 16.71 5.51
CA HIS A 53 -13.20 17.78 6.44
C HIS A 53 -12.05 17.35 7.36
N VAL A 54 -12.09 16.15 7.92
CA VAL A 54 -11.04 15.60 8.78
C VAL A 54 -9.72 15.48 8.02
N ILE A 55 -9.73 14.96 6.80
CA ILE A 55 -8.52 14.86 5.96
C ILE A 55 -7.97 16.25 5.65
N SER A 56 -8.83 17.22 5.33
CA SER A 56 -8.40 18.61 5.09
C SER A 56 -7.70 19.21 6.30
N LYS A 57 -8.27 18.99 7.49
CA LYS A 57 -7.76 19.52 8.76
C LYS A 57 -6.41 18.89 9.15
N TYR A 58 -6.26 17.58 8.93
CA TYR A 58 -5.06 16.80 9.27
C TYR A 58 -4.34 16.31 8.01
N ARG A 59 -4.21 17.18 7.03
CA ARG A 59 -3.68 16.86 5.69
C ARG A 59 -2.31 16.18 5.74
N TRP A 60 -1.43 16.60 6.62
CA TRP A 60 -0.09 16.03 6.76
C TRP A 60 -0.13 14.56 7.23
N LEU A 61 -1.07 14.20 8.12
CA LEU A 61 -1.26 12.80 8.54
C LEU A 61 -1.81 11.94 7.40
N TYR A 62 -2.75 12.46 6.64
CA TYR A 62 -3.22 11.79 5.43
C TYR A 62 -2.08 11.54 4.44
N GLN A 63 -1.26 12.56 4.18
CA GLN A 63 -0.11 12.46 3.28
C GLN A 63 0.95 11.47 3.78
N LEU A 64 1.20 11.44 5.09
CA LEU A 64 2.06 10.44 5.71
C LEU A 64 1.49 9.02 5.51
N GLY A 65 0.19 8.86 5.72
CA GLY A 65 -0.51 7.60 5.48
C GLY A 65 -0.40 7.11 4.03
N LEU A 66 -0.41 8.02 3.04
CA LEU A 66 -0.24 7.66 1.63
C LEU A 66 1.10 6.98 1.32
N GLN A 67 2.12 7.17 2.14
CA GLN A 67 3.40 6.46 1.99
C GLN A 67 3.29 5.00 2.45
N GLY A 68 2.32 4.69 3.29
CA GLY A 68 2.06 3.33 3.75
C GLY A 68 3.28 2.66 4.38
N PRO A 69 3.43 1.35 4.20
CA PRO A 69 4.60 0.62 4.70
C PRO A 69 5.87 0.87 3.90
N ASP A 70 5.82 1.58 2.77
CA ASP A 70 6.99 1.87 1.92
C ASP A 70 8.09 2.62 2.67
N ILE A 71 7.73 3.44 3.67
CA ILE A 71 8.70 4.14 4.53
C ILE A 71 9.68 3.17 5.20
N PHE A 72 9.29 1.93 5.45
CA PHE A 72 10.15 0.92 6.08
C PHE A 72 11.18 0.30 5.15
N PHE A 73 11.06 0.50 3.81
CA PHE A 73 12.11 0.10 2.87
C PHE A 73 13.37 0.94 3.00
N TYR A 74 13.27 2.14 3.55
CA TYR A 74 14.40 3.05 3.76
C TYR A 74 15.10 2.88 5.11
N ASN A 75 14.73 1.88 5.90
CA ASN A 75 15.39 1.60 7.18
C ASN A 75 16.75 0.92 6.95
N VAL A 76 17.79 1.75 6.77
CA VAL A 76 19.17 1.33 6.46
C VAL A 76 19.77 0.32 7.46
N PRO A 77 19.55 0.39 8.81
CA PRO A 77 20.05 -0.61 9.73
C PRO A 77 19.56 -2.03 9.44
N ILE A 78 18.31 -2.17 8.99
CA ILE A 78 17.72 -3.49 8.66
C ILE A 78 18.33 -4.06 7.38
N LEU A 79 18.76 -3.22 6.43
CA LEU A 79 19.42 -3.66 5.20
C LEU A 79 20.81 -4.29 5.43
N ARG A 80 21.44 -4.03 6.58
CA ARG A 80 22.76 -4.60 6.95
C ARG A 80 22.69 -5.97 7.61
N HIS A 81 21.56 -6.37 8.15
CA HIS A 81 21.36 -7.66 8.77
C HIS A 81 20.57 -8.58 7.85
N ARG A 82 21.22 -9.56 7.27
CA ARG A 82 20.68 -10.52 6.28
C ARG A 82 19.50 -11.36 6.79
N ASP A 83 19.31 -11.45 8.09
CA ASP A 83 18.35 -12.34 8.75
C ASP A 83 17.05 -11.64 9.16
N TYR A 84 16.94 -10.33 8.99
CA TYR A 84 15.70 -9.61 9.30
C TYR A 84 14.81 -9.49 8.06
N ARG A 85 13.60 -10.05 8.16
CA ARG A 85 12.54 -9.79 7.17
C ARG A 85 12.29 -8.29 7.11
N ASN A 86 12.30 -7.73 5.91
CA ASN A 86 11.97 -6.33 5.72
C ASN A 86 10.54 -6.08 6.21
N VAL A 87 10.37 -5.16 7.17
CA VAL A 87 9.07 -4.84 7.79
C VAL A 87 8.09 -4.36 6.73
N GLY A 88 8.55 -3.52 5.78
CA GLY A 88 7.75 -3.05 4.66
C GLY A 88 7.18 -4.21 3.85
N SER A 89 8.02 -5.16 3.41
CA SER A 89 7.57 -6.35 2.68
C SER A 89 6.57 -7.18 3.49
N HIS A 90 6.85 -7.36 4.79
CA HIS A 90 5.95 -8.12 5.64
C HIS A 90 4.56 -7.46 5.74
N MET A 91 4.52 -6.15 5.92
CA MET A 91 3.26 -5.40 6.01
C MET A 91 2.46 -5.41 4.70
N HIS A 92 3.12 -5.50 3.54
CA HIS A 92 2.42 -5.61 2.25
C HIS A 92 1.79 -6.99 2.03
N GLU A 93 2.35 -8.05 2.63
CA GLU A 93 1.97 -9.42 2.31
C GLU A 93 1.06 -10.07 3.35
N TYR A 94 1.25 -9.75 4.63
CA TYR A 94 0.66 -10.51 5.72
C TYR A 94 -0.40 -9.72 6.48
N GLN A 95 -1.52 -10.39 6.73
CA GLN A 95 -2.60 -9.93 7.64
C GLN A 95 -3.14 -8.52 7.36
N VAL A 96 -3.09 -8.04 6.11
CA VAL A 96 -3.54 -6.69 5.73
C VAL A 96 -5.01 -6.46 6.13
N ASN A 97 -5.87 -7.47 5.94
CA ASN A 97 -7.27 -7.37 6.33
C ASN A 97 -7.47 -7.26 7.84
N ASP A 98 -6.70 -8.04 8.60
CA ASP A 98 -6.76 -8.03 10.07
C ASP A 98 -6.22 -6.71 10.61
N PHE A 99 -5.17 -6.17 9.99
CA PHE A 99 -4.66 -4.84 10.32
C PHE A 99 -5.75 -3.77 10.17
N PHE A 100 -6.43 -3.69 9.03
CA PHE A 100 -7.49 -2.69 8.84
C PHE A 100 -8.68 -2.92 9.74
N LYS A 101 -9.09 -4.18 9.94
CA LYS A 101 -10.18 -4.51 10.85
C LYS A 101 -9.87 -4.04 12.27
N ASN A 102 -8.70 -4.39 12.78
CA ASN A 102 -8.29 -4.01 14.14
C ASN A 102 -8.12 -2.49 14.26
N SER A 103 -7.53 -1.84 13.24
CA SER A 103 -7.38 -0.39 13.23
C SER A 103 -8.73 0.35 13.29
N LEU A 104 -9.76 -0.16 12.62
CA LEU A 104 -11.11 0.42 12.67
C LEU A 104 -11.78 0.19 14.03
N LEU A 105 -11.56 -0.98 14.65
CA LEU A 105 -12.04 -1.25 16.01
C LEU A 105 -11.38 -0.31 17.02
N GLU A 106 -10.05 -0.22 17.01
CA GLU A 106 -9.29 0.69 17.87
C GLU A 106 -9.71 2.16 17.65
N LEU A 107 -9.92 2.57 16.40
CA LEU A 107 -10.40 3.90 16.08
C LEU A 107 -11.76 4.19 16.73
N SER A 108 -12.64 3.19 16.86
CA SER A 108 -13.94 3.36 17.52
C SER A 108 -13.80 3.63 19.00
N GLU A 109 -12.80 3.05 19.66
CA GLU A 109 -12.54 3.13 21.09
C GLU A 109 -11.84 4.44 21.53
N ILE A 110 -11.25 5.16 20.59
CA ILE A 110 -10.58 6.45 20.91
C ILE A 110 -11.60 7.46 21.44
N ARG A 111 -11.44 7.87 22.70
CA ARG A 111 -12.34 8.83 23.36
C ARG A 111 -12.09 10.29 22.97
N SER A 112 -10.84 10.65 22.76
CA SER A 112 -10.46 12.01 22.34
C SER A 112 -10.87 12.23 20.88
N ARG A 113 -11.75 13.21 20.66
CA ARG A 113 -12.17 13.58 19.31
C ARG A 113 -10.99 13.96 18.41
N GLN A 114 -10.06 14.73 18.94
CA GLN A 114 -8.88 15.13 18.18
C GLN A 114 -8.06 13.92 17.74
N GLN A 115 -7.70 13.04 18.67
CA GLN A 115 -6.91 11.84 18.36
C GLN A 115 -7.64 10.91 17.40
N LYS A 116 -8.96 10.79 17.53
CA LYS A 116 -9.79 10.01 16.59
C LYS A 116 -9.75 10.61 15.19
N GLU A 117 -9.87 11.92 15.04
CA GLU A 117 -9.76 12.60 13.74
C GLU A 117 -8.35 12.45 13.14
N GLU A 118 -7.30 12.61 13.95
CA GLU A 118 -5.91 12.42 13.54
C GLU A 118 -5.65 10.99 13.03
N ALA A 119 -6.05 9.99 13.80
CA ALA A 119 -5.93 8.57 13.43
C ALA A 119 -6.76 8.25 12.18
N ALA A 120 -7.96 8.79 12.06
CA ALA A 120 -8.82 8.59 10.89
C ALA A 120 -8.19 9.18 9.61
N ALA A 121 -7.58 10.37 9.69
CA ALA A 121 -6.89 10.97 8.55
C ALA A 121 -5.70 10.11 8.10
N PHE A 122 -4.87 9.65 9.04
CA PHE A 122 -3.74 8.76 8.74
C PHE A 122 -4.22 7.44 8.12
N LEU A 123 -5.19 6.78 8.75
CA LEU A 123 -5.71 5.49 8.29
C LEU A 123 -6.36 5.59 6.90
N ALA A 124 -7.04 6.70 6.59
CA ALA A 124 -7.57 6.94 5.25
C ALA A 124 -6.47 7.02 4.20
N GLY A 125 -5.35 7.71 4.49
CA GLY A 125 -4.18 7.73 3.61
C GLY A 125 -3.55 6.35 3.45
N PHE A 126 -3.37 5.64 4.55
CA PHE A 126 -2.81 4.29 4.57
C PHE A 126 -3.66 3.28 3.77
N MET A 127 -4.98 3.41 3.83
CA MET A 127 -5.89 2.62 2.99
C MET A 127 -5.74 2.97 1.50
N CYS A 128 -5.59 4.25 1.16
CA CYS A 128 -5.33 4.68 -0.22
C CYS A 128 -4.04 4.08 -0.77
N HIS A 129 -2.97 3.97 0.03
CA HIS A 129 -1.73 3.29 -0.37
C HIS A 129 -2.01 1.85 -0.84
N TYR A 130 -2.65 1.03 -0.02
CA TYR A 130 -2.95 -0.36 -0.40
C TYR A 130 -3.89 -0.49 -1.59
N ILE A 131 -4.84 0.43 -1.74
CA ILE A 131 -5.73 0.45 -2.90
C ILE A 131 -4.92 0.78 -4.17
N ALA A 132 -4.05 1.78 -4.11
CA ALA A 132 -3.18 2.14 -5.23
C ALA A 132 -2.30 0.96 -5.63
N ASP A 133 -1.65 0.29 -4.69
CA ASP A 133 -0.83 -0.89 -4.94
C ASP A 133 -1.63 -2.04 -5.56
N SER A 134 -2.83 -2.28 -5.07
CA SER A 134 -3.70 -3.34 -5.61
C SER A 134 -4.09 -3.12 -7.07
N ILE A 135 -4.08 -1.88 -7.53
CA ILE A 135 -4.41 -1.48 -8.91
C ILE A 135 -3.14 -1.39 -9.76
N CYS A 136 -2.10 -0.70 -9.25
CA CYS A 136 -0.91 -0.37 -10.02
C CYS A 136 0.00 -1.58 -10.22
N HIS A 137 0.24 -2.40 -9.20
CA HIS A 137 1.13 -3.56 -9.32
C HIS A 137 0.73 -4.56 -10.42
N PRO A 138 -0.53 -5.02 -10.52
CA PRO A 138 -0.94 -5.90 -11.60
C PRO A 138 -0.75 -5.29 -12.98
N PHE A 139 -0.98 -3.97 -13.12
CA PHE A 139 -0.79 -3.26 -14.39
C PHE A 139 0.69 -3.18 -14.77
N VAL A 140 1.56 -2.79 -13.84
CA VAL A 140 3.00 -2.68 -14.06
C VAL A 140 3.60 -4.04 -14.41
N TYR A 141 3.28 -5.08 -13.64
CA TYR A 141 3.79 -6.43 -13.88
C TYR A 141 3.32 -7.01 -15.21
N GLY A 142 2.06 -6.77 -15.58
CA GLY A 142 1.54 -7.17 -16.89
C GLY A 142 2.30 -6.50 -18.05
N ARG A 143 2.66 -5.23 -17.88
CA ARG A 143 3.43 -4.47 -18.89
C ARG A 143 4.87 -4.96 -19.03
N ILE A 144 5.55 -5.20 -17.91
CA ILE A 144 6.95 -5.67 -17.91
C ILE A 144 7.03 -7.08 -18.50
N GLN A 145 6.11 -7.96 -18.15
CA GLN A 145 6.06 -9.31 -18.69
C GLN A 145 5.84 -9.31 -20.20
N PHE A 146 4.97 -8.43 -20.70
CA PHE A 146 4.75 -8.26 -22.13
C PHE A 146 6.00 -7.79 -22.89
N GLN A 147 6.83 -6.92 -22.27
CA GLN A 147 8.08 -6.45 -22.88
C GLN A 147 9.19 -7.54 -22.87
N THR A 148 9.26 -8.35 -21.81
CA THR A 148 10.24 -9.44 -21.73
C THR A 148 9.92 -10.56 -22.70
N ASP A 149 8.66 -10.86 -22.94
CA ASP A 149 8.25 -11.88 -23.90
C ASP A 149 8.51 -11.43 -25.36
N LYS A 150 8.34 -10.12 -25.63
CA LYS A 150 8.65 -9.55 -26.95
C LYS A 150 10.15 -9.59 -27.27
N LYS A 151 11.03 -9.38 -26.29
CA LYS A 151 12.49 -9.47 -26.43
C LYS A 151 13.00 -10.90 -26.64
N LYS A 152 12.22 -11.92 -26.27
CA LYS A 152 12.57 -13.33 -26.47
C LYS A 152 12.13 -13.87 -27.83
N SER A 153 11.31 -13.11 -28.58
CA SER A 153 10.79 -13.48 -29.89
C SER A 153 11.55 -12.80 -31.06
N GLU A 154 12.51 -11.94 -30.77
CA GLU A 154 13.48 -11.34 -31.70
C GLU A 154 14.86 -12.05 -31.55
#